data_67278490a68af7ae050f419d7605facf
#
_entry.id   67278490a68af7ae050f419d7605facf
#
_cell.length_a   1.000
_cell.length_b   1.000
_cell.length_c   1.000
_cell.angle_alpha   90.00
_cell.angle_beta   90.00
_cell.angle_gamma   90.00
#
_symmetry.space_group_name_H-M   'P 1'
#
loop_
_entity.id
_entity.type
_entity.pdbx_description
1 polymer ?
#
loop_
_entity_poly.entity_id
_entity_poly.type
_entity_poly.pdbx_seq_one_letter_code
_entity_poly.pdbx_strand_id
1 'polypeptide(L)'
;MLETSTFSLAETLETERPRLARLCARLTGDLAAADDLAQETLIEAWRNAHKLTDPAGASAWLSAIARNVCLRWGRVRGRDIARLDDAEDLNENASSDELPVFDFEEELDRSELSTLLDRAMELLPAETRAVLISHYISGSPLSEVAGQWGMSEGAVAVRLHRGKIALKKIITTHFHADAASFGLVNSDVHWQETSLWCMTCGQRKLMGYLNAAEGVLHLKCPSCNQADDSYYQNSNGLVEEVAGAKGYKTAFKCLADWSYEYYPTGLLRGETYCTYCHQTVHPQVRFSTVNNTHYVDASCSACGSTNFGSSFAAMLGSPAAQTFLRENPRVLSLPERSLAEVDGLPALLIAFESMTSSARFEVVLAKETFSVLRLAVNK
;
A
#
# COMPACT_ATOMS: atom_id res chain seq x y z
N MET A 1 -30.35 31.05 -6.89
CA MET A 1 -29.20 31.66 -6.19
C MET A 1 -28.64 30.61 -5.27
N LEU A 2 -27.57 29.96 -5.67
CA LEU A 2 -26.81 29.03 -4.84
C LEU A 2 -25.72 29.86 -4.17
N GLU A 3 -25.85 30.06 -2.86
CA GLU A 3 -24.82 30.68 -2.04
C GLU A 3 -23.61 29.74 -2.03
N THR A 4 -22.55 30.11 -2.74
CA THR A 4 -21.23 29.54 -2.60
C THR A 4 -20.69 29.93 -1.25
N SER A 5 -20.79 29.04 -0.26
CA SER A 5 -20.13 29.17 1.04
C SER A 5 -18.63 29.29 0.76
N THR A 6 -18.11 30.52 0.88
CA THR A 6 -16.67 30.78 0.85
C THR A 6 -16.07 30.17 2.11
N PHE A 7 -15.25 29.12 1.92
CA PHE A 7 -14.47 28.51 2.99
C PHE A 7 -13.62 29.58 3.68
N SER A 8 -13.90 29.88 4.94
CA SER A 8 -13.08 30.74 5.78
C SER A 8 -12.15 29.88 6.64
N LEU A 9 -10.87 29.85 6.28
CA LEU A 9 -9.86 29.14 7.08
C LEU A 9 -9.83 29.64 8.54
N ALA A 10 -10.04 30.95 8.77
CA ALA A 10 -10.06 31.55 10.10
C ALA A 10 -11.19 30.96 10.98
N GLU A 11 -12.41 30.80 10.43
CA GLU A 11 -13.54 30.23 11.17
C GLU A 11 -13.29 28.73 11.45
N THR A 12 -12.68 28.01 10.51
CA THR A 12 -12.32 26.61 10.71
C THR A 12 -11.27 26.46 11.82
N LEU A 13 -10.26 27.33 11.85
CA LEU A 13 -9.22 27.30 12.88
C LEU A 13 -9.78 27.58 14.29
N GLU A 14 -10.73 28.52 14.41
CA GLU A 14 -11.38 28.80 15.70
C GLU A 14 -12.26 27.64 16.19
N THR A 15 -13.03 27.02 15.28
CA THR A 15 -13.91 25.88 15.62
C THR A 15 -13.14 24.62 15.99
N GLU A 16 -11.96 24.44 15.42
CA GLU A 16 -11.10 23.26 15.65
C GLU A 16 -10.26 23.34 16.94
N ARG A 17 -10.10 24.52 17.53
CA ARG A 17 -9.27 24.73 18.74
C ARG A 17 -9.61 23.80 19.90
N PRO A 18 -10.89 23.62 20.32
CA PRO A 18 -11.22 22.72 21.42
C PRO A 18 -10.90 21.26 21.14
N ARG A 19 -11.06 20.83 19.89
CA ARG A 19 -10.70 19.48 19.45
C ARG A 19 -9.18 19.27 19.48
N LEU A 20 -8.42 20.26 19.02
CA LEU A 20 -6.95 20.23 19.02
C LEU A 20 -6.39 20.24 20.44
N ALA A 21 -6.97 21.01 21.36
CA ALA A 21 -6.57 21.01 22.77
C ALA A 21 -6.75 19.61 23.39
N ARG A 22 -7.90 18.96 23.17
CA ARG A 22 -8.12 17.58 23.62
C ARG A 22 -7.13 16.60 22.99
N LEU A 23 -6.81 16.76 21.70
CA LEU A 23 -5.82 15.93 21.01
C LEU A 23 -4.43 16.13 21.62
N CYS A 24 -4.00 17.37 21.87
CA CYS A 24 -2.71 17.68 22.49
C CYS A 24 -2.62 17.14 23.91
N ALA A 25 -3.69 17.25 24.72
CA ALA A 25 -3.77 16.67 26.06
C ALA A 25 -3.55 15.15 26.03
N ARG A 26 -4.19 14.46 25.10
CA ARG A 26 -4.02 13.01 24.93
C ARG A 26 -2.61 12.61 24.49
N LEU A 27 -2.03 13.37 23.55
CA LEU A 27 -0.71 13.05 23.01
C LEU A 27 0.43 13.30 23.99
N THR A 28 0.27 14.27 24.88
CA THR A 28 1.33 14.68 25.81
C THR A 28 1.12 14.18 27.24
N GLY A 29 -0.11 13.81 27.60
CA GLY A 29 -0.51 13.53 28.98
C GLY A 29 -0.52 14.77 29.88
N ASP A 30 -0.30 15.98 29.32
CA ASP A 30 -0.19 17.25 30.07
C ASP A 30 -1.35 18.19 29.71
N LEU A 31 -2.35 18.22 30.58
CA LEU A 31 -3.53 19.10 30.45
C LEU A 31 -3.18 20.61 30.50
N ALA A 32 -2.16 20.98 31.28
CA ALA A 32 -1.77 22.36 31.41
C ALA A 32 -1.09 22.90 30.14
N ALA A 33 -0.35 22.07 29.43
CA ALA A 33 0.30 22.42 28.15
C ALA A 33 -0.63 22.31 26.94
N ALA A 34 -1.77 21.63 27.07
CA ALA A 34 -2.61 21.26 25.94
C ALA A 34 -3.15 22.43 25.12
N ASP A 35 -3.58 23.49 25.79
CA ASP A 35 -4.14 24.68 25.13
C ASP A 35 -3.06 25.51 24.41
N ASP A 36 -1.88 25.63 25.00
CA ASP A 36 -0.71 26.26 24.37
C ASP A 36 -0.25 25.50 23.11
N LEU A 37 -0.20 24.18 23.19
CA LEU A 37 0.15 23.32 22.05
C LEU A 37 -0.90 23.36 20.94
N ALA A 38 -2.18 23.47 21.31
CA ALA A 38 -3.24 23.67 20.33
C ALA A 38 -3.09 25.04 19.65
N GLN A 39 -2.78 26.08 20.40
CA GLN A 39 -2.53 27.42 19.87
C GLN A 39 -1.30 27.43 18.93
N GLU A 40 -0.19 26.79 19.32
CA GLU A 40 1.00 26.64 18.46
C GLU A 40 0.65 25.91 17.18
N THR A 41 -0.17 24.86 17.27
CA THR A 41 -0.69 24.13 16.11
C THR A 41 -1.44 25.03 15.13
N LEU A 42 -2.33 25.89 15.64
CA LEU A 42 -3.09 26.83 14.83
C LEU A 42 -2.22 27.88 14.16
N ILE A 43 -1.20 28.37 14.87
CA ILE A 43 -0.21 29.33 14.34
C ILE A 43 0.60 28.68 13.22
N GLU A 44 1.02 27.43 13.40
CA GLU A 44 1.77 26.69 12.39
C GLU A 44 0.88 26.37 11.17
N ALA A 45 -0.37 26.04 11.40
CA ALA A 45 -1.37 25.86 10.35
C ALA A 45 -1.58 27.13 9.54
N TRP A 46 -1.75 28.26 10.19
CA TRP A 46 -1.87 29.54 9.48
C TRP A 46 -0.65 29.83 8.61
N ARG A 47 0.56 29.69 9.14
CA ARG A 47 1.80 29.92 8.38
C ARG A 47 1.91 29.02 7.16
N ASN A 48 1.31 27.84 7.20
CA ASN A 48 1.33 26.84 6.14
C ASN A 48 0.00 26.69 5.38
N ALA A 49 -0.90 27.65 5.49
CA ALA A 49 -2.24 27.63 4.91
C ALA A 49 -2.24 27.33 3.39
N HIS A 50 -1.19 27.79 2.69
CA HIS A 50 -0.99 27.55 1.26
C HIS A 50 -0.79 26.05 0.89
N LYS A 51 -0.53 25.19 1.87
CA LYS A 51 -0.38 23.74 1.68
C LYS A 51 -1.69 22.98 1.79
N LEU A 52 -2.74 23.62 2.29
CA LEU A 52 -4.07 23.03 2.35
C LEU A 52 -4.74 23.16 0.97
N THR A 53 -4.72 22.10 0.19
CA THR A 53 -5.28 22.08 -1.16
C THR A 53 -6.78 21.75 -1.20
N ASP A 54 -7.28 21.03 -0.17
CA ASP A 54 -8.68 20.64 -0.04
C ASP A 54 -9.22 21.04 1.33
N PRO A 55 -10.24 21.93 1.38
CA PRO A 55 -10.91 22.31 2.62
C PRO A 55 -11.51 21.14 3.41
N ALA A 56 -11.99 20.10 2.75
CA ALA A 56 -12.55 18.92 3.41
C ALA A 56 -11.50 18.13 4.22
N GLY A 57 -10.21 18.26 3.85
CA GLY A 57 -9.09 17.66 4.56
C GLY A 57 -8.54 18.47 5.73
N ALA A 58 -9.10 19.66 6.04
CA ALA A 58 -8.55 20.60 7.03
C ALA A 58 -8.38 19.98 8.42
N SER A 59 -9.37 19.23 8.90
CA SER A 59 -9.34 18.61 10.24
C SER A 59 -8.23 17.56 10.38
N ALA A 60 -8.03 16.71 9.35
CA ALA A 60 -6.96 15.72 9.32
C ALA A 60 -5.58 16.39 9.21
N TRP A 61 -5.46 17.44 8.39
CA TRP A 61 -4.24 18.20 8.23
C TRP A 61 -3.84 18.91 9.53
N LEU A 62 -4.79 19.55 10.25
CA LEU A 62 -4.57 20.15 11.57
C LEU A 62 -4.11 19.11 12.61
N SER A 63 -4.69 17.91 12.58
CA SER A 63 -4.28 16.82 13.49
C SER A 63 -2.83 16.37 13.23
N ALA A 64 -2.39 16.36 11.97
CA ALA A 64 -1.00 16.03 11.63
C ALA A 64 -0.02 17.09 12.14
N ILE A 65 -0.38 18.38 12.05
CA ILE A 65 0.42 19.48 12.61
C ILE A 65 0.48 19.37 14.15
N ALA A 66 -0.66 19.13 14.82
CA ALA A 66 -0.73 18.96 16.28
C ALA A 66 0.19 17.85 16.78
N ARG A 67 0.22 16.70 16.10
CA ARG A 67 1.15 15.60 16.45
C ARG A 67 2.60 16.03 16.37
N ASN A 68 2.99 16.78 15.32
CA ASN A 68 4.36 17.25 15.17
C ASN A 68 4.74 18.29 16.26
N VAL A 69 3.81 19.16 16.63
CA VAL A 69 3.98 20.13 17.72
C VAL A 69 4.18 19.40 19.05
N CYS A 70 3.29 18.46 19.40
CA CYS A 70 3.39 17.66 20.62
C CYS A 70 4.69 16.83 20.68
N LEU A 71 5.11 16.24 19.56
CA LEU A 71 6.39 15.49 19.50
C LEU A 71 7.60 16.40 19.74
N ARG A 72 7.60 17.62 19.21
CA ARG A 72 8.67 18.61 19.49
C ARG A 72 8.69 18.99 20.97
N TRP A 73 7.52 19.28 21.52
CA TRP A 73 7.36 19.64 22.93
C TRP A 73 7.85 18.52 23.85
N GLY A 74 7.46 17.26 23.61
CA GLY A 74 7.90 16.11 24.39
C GLY A 74 9.42 15.90 24.37
N ARG A 75 10.07 16.15 23.20
CA ARG A 75 11.55 16.06 23.09
C ARG A 75 12.26 17.10 23.93
N VAL A 76 11.75 18.34 23.96
CA VAL A 76 12.33 19.43 24.76
C VAL A 76 12.16 19.11 26.25
N ARG A 77 10.97 18.68 26.67
CA ARG A 77 10.67 18.37 28.08
C ARG A 77 11.38 17.11 28.58
N GLY A 78 11.53 16.08 27.75
CA GLY A 78 12.33 14.91 28.07
C GLY A 78 13.81 15.23 28.34
N ARG A 79 14.38 16.27 27.69
CA ARG A 79 15.73 16.77 27.99
C ARG A 79 15.75 17.57 29.30
N ASP A 80 14.70 18.31 29.58
CA ASP A 80 14.59 19.09 30.83
C ASP A 80 14.32 18.19 32.04
N ILE A 81 13.55 17.14 31.89
CA ILE A 81 13.33 16.12 32.93
C ILE A 81 14.64 15.37 33.23
N ALA A 82 15.42 14.99 32.23
CA ALA A 82 16.71 14.35 32.41
C ALA A 82 17.75 15.28 33.09
N ARG A 83 17.56 16.61 33.02
CA ARG A 83 18.39 17.59 33.76
C ARG A 83 17.88 17.86 35.17
N LEU A 84 16.59 17.57 35.44
CA LEU A 84 15.95 17.79 36.74
C LEU A 84 16.07 16.58 37.67
N ASP A 85 16.30 15.37 37.12
CA ASP A 85 16.59 14.17 37.91
C ASP A 85 17.93 14.24 38.66
N ASP A 86 18.79 15.24 38.31
CA ASP A 86 19.98 15.58 39.08
C ASP A 86 19.76 16.61 40.17
N ALA A 87 18.52 17.07 40.38
CA ALA A 87 18.15 18.01 41.45
C ALA A 87 16.90 17.50 42.19
N GLU A 88 17.13 16.79 43.30
CA GLU A 88 16.12 16.46 44.28
C GLU A 88 15.38 17.72 44.79
N ASP A 89 14.05 17.71 44.82
CA ASP A 89 13.18 17.97 45.95
C ASP A 89 11.84 18.63 45.60
N LEU A 90 10.77 17.95 46.08
CA LEU A 90 9.56 18.49 46.69
C LEU A 90 8.50 19.21 45.83
N ASN A 91 7.34 18.63 45.64
CA ASN A 91 6.15 18.97 46.43
C ASN A 91 4.96 18.04 46.17
N GLU A 92 4.56 17.33 47.22
CA GLU A 92 3.22 16.77 47.34
C GLU A 92 2.24 17.92 47.65
N ASN A 93 1.29 18.15 46.78
CA ASN A 93 -0.07 18.56 47.07
C ASN A 93 -0.77 19.04 45.79
N ALA A 94 -1.51 18.16 45.17
CA ALA A 94 -2.69 18.54 44.40
C ALA A 94 -3.77 17.48 44.66
N SER A 95 -4.73 17.92 45.44
CA SER A 95 -5.93 17.19 45.80
C SER A 95 -6.74 16.71 44.61
N SER A 96 -7.17 15.49 44.74
CA SER A 96 -8.27 14.83 44.03
C SER A 96 -9.46 15.72 43.76
N ASP A 97 -9.94 15.72 42.50
CA ASP A 97 -11.28 15.34 42.11
C ASP A 97 -11.45 15.70 40.62
N GLU A 98 -11.20 14.73 39.80
CA GLU A 98 -11.85 14.36 38.56
C GLU A 98 -10.98 13.27 37.93
N LEU A 99 -11.30 12.03 38.24
CA LEU A 99 -10.79 10.88 37.52
C LEU A 99 -11.16 11.07 36.05
N PRO A 100 -10.22 11.00 35.09
CA PRO A 100 -10.57 10.93 33.68
C PRO A 100 -11.53 9.75 33.52
N VAL A 101 -12.71 10.02 33.00
CA VAL A 101 -13.62 8.97 32.57
C VAL A 101 -12.83 8.18 31.51
N PHE A 102 -12.33 7.02 31.91
CA PHE A 102 -11.72 6.08 30.99
C PHE A 102 -12.82 5.67 30.01
N ASP A 103 -12.71 6.17 28.78
CA ASP A 103 -13.56 5.68 27.70
C ASP A 103 -13.05 4.28 27.33
N PHE A 104 -13.76 3.27 27.82
CA PHE A 104 -13.42 1.86 27.61
C PHE A 104 -13.39 1.50 26.11
N GLU A 105 -14.19 2.21 25.30
CA GLU A 105 -14.19 2.04 23.84
C GLU A 105 -12.88 2.55 23.20
N GLU A 106 -12.36 3.72 23.66
CA GLU A 106 -11.08 4.27 23.16
C GLU A 106 -9.87 3.37 23.55
N GLU A 107 -9.90 2.74 24.72
CA GLU A 107 -8.85 1.81 25.15
C GLU A 107 -8.89 0.50 24.34
N LEU A 108 -10.10 0.00 24.05
CA LEU A 108 -10.30 -1.20 23.23
C LEU A 108 -9.81 -0.94 21.78
N ASP A 109 -10.22 0.16 21.17
CA ASP A 109 -9.79 0.56 19.83
C ASP A 109 -8.26 0.71 19.75
N ARG A 110 -7.62 1.28 20.77
CA ARG A 110 -6.16 1.41 20.85
C ARG A 110 -5.47 0.05 20.95
N SER A 111 -6.03 -0.87 21.74
CA SER A 111 -5.51 -2.23 21.89
C SER A 111 -5.61 -3.02 20.58
N GLU A 112 -6.75 -2.93 19.91
CA GLU A 112 -6.98 -3.59 18.61
C GLU A 112 -6.09 -3.03 17.53
N LEU A 113 -5.92 -1.69 17.47
CA LEU A 113 -5.00 -1.03 16.54
C LEU A 113 -3.54 -1.44 16.80
N SER A 114 -3.13 -1.55 18.07
CA SER A 114 -1.79 -2.05 18.43
C SER A 114 -1.59 -3.47 17.94
N THR A 115 -2.58 -4.33 18.13
CA THR A 115 -2.56 -5.72 17.65
C THR A 115 -2.45 -5.81 16.14
N LEU A 116 -3.19 -4.97 15.41
CA LEU A 116 -3.10 -4.87 13.96
C LEU A 116 -1.70 -4.46 13.50
N LEU A 117 -1.12 -3.43 14.14
CA LEU A 117 0.22 -2.96 13.82
C LEU A 117 1.29 -4.01 14.11
N ASP A 118 1.19 -4.73 15.23
CA ASP A 118 2.11 -5.81 15.60
C ASP A 118 2.09 -6.94 14.55
N ARG A 119 0.90 -7.38 14.15
CA ARG A 119 0.72 -8.38 13.09
C ARG A 119 1.29 -7.90 11.74
N ALA A 120 1.07 -6.64 11.39
CA ALA A 120 1.62 -6.06 10.17
C ALA A 120 3.15 -5.92 10.23
N MET A 121 3.69 -5.55 11.39
CA MET A 121 5.14 -5.47 11.63
C MET A 121 5.82 -6.84 11.54
N GLU A 122 5.15 -7.93 11.92
CA GLU A 122 5.70 -9.30 11.80
C GLU A 122 5.96 -9.70 10.35
N LEU A 123 5.21 -9.15 9.39
CA LEU A 123 5.40 -9.41 7.97
C LEU A 123 6.54 -8.60 7.34
N LEU A 124 7.13 -7.64 8.06
CA LEU A 124 8.31 -6.91 7.60
C LEU A 124 9.59 -7.73 7.78
N PRO A 125 10.60 -7.52 6.91
CA PRO A 125 11.95 -8.05 7.14
C PRO A 125 12.47 -7.65 8.52
N ALA A 126 13.09 -8.61 9.24
CA ALA A 126 13.48 -8.45 10.64
C ALA A 126 14.31 -7.18 10.92
N GLU A 127 15.26 -6.86 10.04
CA GLU A 127 16.09 -5.65 10.16
C GLU A 127 15.27 -4.36 9.98
N THR A 128 14.33 -4.34 9.03
CA THR A 128 13.46 -3.17 8.79
C THR A 128 12.54 -2.94 9.97
N ARG A 129 11.95 -4.02 10.49
CA ARG A 129 11.11 -3.99 11.69
C ARG A 129 11.88 -3.46 12.89
N ALA A 130 13.10 -3.97 13.14
CA ALA A 130 13.91 -3.55 14.26
C ALA A 130 14.29 -2.05 14.19
N VAL A 131 14.64 -1.55 13.02
CA VAL A 131 14.94 -0.12 12.82
C VAL A 131 13.69 0.75 13.04
N LEU A 132 12.50 0.31 12.58
CA LEU A 132 11.24 1.01 12.86
C LEU A 132 10.91 1.04 14.35
N ILE A 133 11.06 -0.09 15.07
CA ILE A 133 10.85 -0.18 16.52
C ILE A 133 11.81 0.76 17.25
N SER A 134 13.13 0.68 16.96
CA SER A 134 14.14 1.53 17.63
C SER A 134 13.83 3.01 17.48
N HIS A 135 13.42 3.45 16.28
CA HIS A 135 13.20 4.88 16.05
C HIS A 135 11.82 5.37 16.51
N TYR A 136 10.72 4.64 16.18
CA TYR A 136 9.36 5.12 16.42
C TYR A 136 8.76 4.68 17.74
N ILE A 137 9.14 3.51 18.25
CA ILE A 137 8.60 2.97 19.50
C ILE A 137 9.55 3.28 20.67
N SER A 138 10.86 2.98 20.52
CA SER A 138 11.86 3.27 21.56
C SER A 138 12.33 4.72 21.58
N GLY A 139 11.95 5.54 20.57
CA GLY A 139 12.29 6.97 20.51
C GLY A 139 13.74 7.28 20.20
N SER A 140 14.56 6.29 19.79
CA SER A 140 15.98 6.49 19.53
C SER A 140 16.23 7.46 18.37
N PRO A 141 17.12 8.45 18.51
CA PRO A 141 17.50 9.36 17.42
C PRO A 141 18.21 8.61 16.30
N LEU A 142 18.18 9.17 15.08
CA LEU A 142 18.77 8.55 13.89
C LEU A 142 20.25 8.19 14.08
N SER A 143 21.00 9.04 14.76
CA SER A 143 22.42 8.82 15.05
C SER A 143 22.68 7.58 15.93
N GLU A 144 21.82 7.35 16.91
CA GLU A 144 21.91 6.19 17.81
C GLU A 144 21.54 4.92 17.05
N VAL A 145 20.44 4.93 16.29
CA VAL A 145 20.05 3.80 15.44
C VAL A 145 21.16 3.49 14.43
N ALA A 146 21.77 4.51 13.82
CA ALA A 146 22.88 4.35 12.89
C ALA A 146 24.08 3.66 13.56
N GLY A 147 24.42 4.06 14.78
CA GLY A 147 25.49 3.45 15.57
C GLY A 147 25.20 1.99 15.92
N GLN A 148 23.97 1.66 16.33
CA GLN A 148 23.56 0.30 16.68
C GLN A 148 23.64 -0.68 15.51
N TRP A 149 23.34 -0.19 14.30
CA TRP A 149 23.27 -1.03 13.09
C TRP A 149 24.49 -0.89 12.17
N GLY A 150 25.50 -0.13 12.55
CA GLY A 150 26.70 0.09 11.73
C GLY A 150 26.41 0.79 10.38
N MET A 151 25.40 1.65 10.34
CA MET A 151 24.90 2.33 9.15
C MET A 151 25.13 3.84 9.23
N SER A 152 25.12 4.55 8.10
CA SER A 152 25.02 6.01 8.12
C SER A 152 23.61 6.47 8.47
N GLU A 153 23.46 7.66 9.07
CA GLU A 153 22.14 8.25 9.37
C GLU A 153 21.27 8.36 8.12
N GLY A 154 21.86 8.71 6.96
CA GLY A 154 21.15 8.75 5.69
C GLY A 154 20.63 7.39 5.27
N ALA A 155 21.39 6.30 5.48
CA ALA A 155 20.95 4.94 5.19
C ALA A 155 19.81 4.50 6.13
N VAL A 156 19.87 4.88 7.41
CA VAL A 156 18.79 4.66 8.38
C VAL A 156 17.52 5.40 7.95
N ALA A 157 17.63 6.68 7.57
CA ALA A 157 16.49 7.48 7.11
C ALA A 157 15.82 6.86 5.88
N VAL A 158 16.59 6.38 4.92
CA VAL A 158 16.08 5.67 3.73
C VAL A 158 15.41 4.36 4.13
N ARG A 159 15.99 3.58 5.04
CA ARG A 159 15.40 2.32 5.53
C ARG A 159 14.09 2.56 6.28
N LEU A 160 14.01 3.59 7.12
CA LEU A 160 12.79 4.01 7.80
C LEU A 160 11.70 4.43 6.81
N HIS A 161 12.05 5.22 5.79
CA HIS A 161 11.11 5.63 4.76
C HIS A 161 10.54 4.42 3.99
N ARG A 162 11.41 3.52 3.54
CA ARG A 162 11.02 2.28 2.85
C ARG A 162 10.21 1.36 3.76
N GLY A 163 10.60 1.23 5.02
CA GLY A 163 9.88 0.45 6.02
C GLY A 163 8.45 0.94 6.24
N LYS A 164 8.23 2.27 6.30
CA LYS A 164 6.88 2.85 6.37
C LYS A 164 6.03 2.55 5.13
N ILE A 165 6.63 2.64 3.95
CA ILE A 165 5.94 2.30 2.69
C ILE A 165 5.55 0.82 2.69
N ALA A 166 6.48 -0.07 3.07
CA ALA A 166 6.22 -1.50 3.16
C ALA A 166 5.13 -1.83 4.19
N LEU A 167 5.17 -1.20 5.38
CA LEU A 167 4.16 -1.37 6.42
C LEU A 167 2.79 -0.88 5.94
N LYS A 168 2.71 0.31 5.32
CA LYS A 168 1.47 0.81 4.71
C LYS A 168 0.92 -0.20 3.70
N LYS A 169 1.79 -0.75 2.84
CA LYS A 169 1.40 -1.76 1.86
C LYS A 169 0.84 -3.02 2.53
N ILE A 170 1.53 -3.56 3.53
CA ILE A 170 1.07 -4.73 4.28
C ILE A 170 -0.31 -4.48 4.89
N ILE A 171 -0.50 -3.35 5.55
CA ILE A 171 -1.78 -2.97 6.16
C ILE A 171 -2.88 -2.88 5.10
N THR A 172 -2.61 -2.20 3.98
CA THR A 172 -3.61 -2.01 2.92
C THR A 172 -3.92 -3.27 2.11
N THR A 173 -3.00 -4.26 2.06
CA THR A 173 -3.18 -5.48 1.26
C THR A 173 -3.60 -6.69 2.10
N HIS A 174 -2.99 -6.89 3.28
CA HIS A 174 -3.23 -8.06 4.11
C HIS A 174 -4.25 -7.82 5.22
N PHE A 175 -4.43 -6.58 5.65
CA PHE A 175 -5.30 -6.20 6.77
C PHE A 175 -6.29 -5.10 6.39
N HIS A 176 -6.73 -5.07 5.13
CA HIS A 176 -7.57 -3.99 4.61
C HIS A 176 -8.88 -3.81 5.40
N ALA A 177 -9.57 -4.92 5.71
CA ALA A 177 -10.82 -4.87 6.46
C ALA A 177 -10.60 -4.33 7.89
N ASP A 178 -9.57 -4.84 8.58
CA ASP A 178 -9.20 -4.40 9.93
C ASP A 178 -8.76 -2.92 9.90
N ALA A 179 -7.97 -2.53 8.89
CA ALA A 179 -7.48 -1.16 8.74
C ALA A 179 -8.60 -0.15 8.40
N ALA A 180 -9.64 -0.57 7.70
CA ALA A 180 -10.78 0.25 7.36
C ALA A 180 -11.58 0.65 8.61
N SER A 181 -11.74 -0.25 9.59
CA SER A 181 -12.42 0.03 10.86
C SER A 181 -11.72 1.13 11.67
N PHE A 182 -10.40 1.29 11.52
CA PHE A 182 -9.60 2.35 12.17
C PHE A 182 -9.42 3.60 11.30
N GLY A 183 -10.06 3.70 10.12
CA GLY A 183 -9.88 4.82 9.20
C GLY A 183 -8.47 4.95 8.61
N LEU A 184 -7.66 3.88 8.69
CA LEU A 184 -6.29 3.85 8.15
C LEU A 184 -6.27 3.65 6.63
N VAL A 185 -7.35 3.12 6.09
CA VAL A 185 -7.65 3.03 4.66
C VAL A 185 -9.04 3.60 4.45
N ASN A 186 -9.26 4.27 3.34
CA ASN A 186 -10.60 4.75 3.03
C ASN A 186 -11.52 3.55 2.85
N SER A 187 -12.51 3.41 3.73
CA SER A 187 -13.62 2.46 3.58
C SER A 187 -14.47 2.75 2.34
N ASP A 188 -14.39 3.98 1.83
CA ASP A 188 -15.00 4.42 0.57
C ASP A 188 -14.12 4.10 -0.65
N VAL A 189 -13.57 2.90 -0.72
CA VAL A 189 -13.12 2.34 -2.00
C VAL A 189 -14.37 2.12 -2.82
N HIS A 190 -14.76 3.14 -3.61
CA HIS A 190 -15.88 3.02 -4.52
C HIS A 190 -15.54 2.03 -5.62
N TRP A 191 -15.84 0.76 -5.35
CA TRP A 191 -15.78 -0.28 -6.36
C TRP A 191 -16.80 0.05 -7.46
N GLN A 192 -16.31 0.21 -8.67
CA GLN A 192 -17.14 0.51 -9.82
C GLN A 192 -17.15 -0.67 -10.79
N GLU A 193 -18.30 -0.94 -11.41
CA GLU A 193 -18.35 -1.90 -12.49
C GLU A 193 -17.49 -1.40 -13.66
N THR A 194 -16.57 -2.25 -14.11
CA THR A 194 -15.69 -1.95 -15.24
C THR A 194 -16.27 -2.49 -16.56
N SER A 195 -15.66 -2.11 -17.68
CA SER A 195 -15.95 -2.73 -18.99
C SER A 195 -15.21 -4.06 -19.21
N LEU A 196 -14.35 -4.47 -18.26
CA LEU A 196 -13.54 -5.68 -18.36
C LEU A 196 -14.36 -6.91 -17.94
N TRP A 197 -14.32 -7.97 -18.75
CA TRP A 197 -14.88 -9.25 -18.37
C TRP A 197 -13.88 -10.07 -17.55
N CYS A 198 -14.40 -10.81 -16.59
CA CYS A 198 -13.58 -11.78 -15.84
C CYS A 198 -13.17 -12.92 -16.77
N MET A 199 -11.90 -13.07 -17.05
CA MET A 199 -11.39 -14.14 -17.92
C MET A 199 -11.38 -15.51 -17.21
N THR A 200 -11.56 -15.57 -15.88
CA THR A 200 -11.66 -16.82 -15.12
C THR A 200 -13.02 -17.50 -15.30
N CYS A 201 -14.13 -16.74 -15.30
CA CYS A 201 -15.47 -17.32 -15.47
C CYS A 201 -16.15 -16.92 -16.77
N GLY A 202 -15.68 -15.89 -17.46
CA GLY A 202 -16.29 -15.37 -18.68
C GLY A 202 -17.71 -14.81 -18.53
N GLN A 203 -18.25 -14.72 -17.28
CA GLN A 203 -19.69 -14.46 -17.06
C GLN A 203 -19.98 -13.10 -16.43
N ARG A 204 -19.04 -12.54 -15.70
CA ARG A 204 -19.22 -11.29 -14.96
C ARG A 204 -18.22 -10.24 -15.39
N LYS A 205 -18.64 -8.99 -15.37
CA LYS A 205 -17.72 -7.86 -15.44
C LYS A 205 -17.01 -7.71 -14.12
N LEU A 206 -15.77 -7.25 -14.18
CA LEU A 206 -14.95 -6.98 -13.00
C LEU A 206 -15.43 -5.70 -12.33
N MET A 207 -15.41 -5.71 -11.00
CA MET A 207 -15.44 -4.50 -10.19
C MET A 207 -14.02 -3.99 -10.05
N GLY A 208 -13.82 -2.69 -10.14
CA GLY A 208 -12.50 -2.08 -10.13
C GLY A 208 -12.38 -0.90 -9.18
N TYR A 209 -11.18 -0.72 -8.65
CA TYR A 209 -10.69 0.48 -8.00
C TYR A 209 -9.39 0.91 -8.68
N LEU A 210 -9.30 2.16 -9.09
CA LEU A 210 -8.13 2.74 -9.76
C LEU A 210 -7.72 4.04 -9.09
N ASN A 211 -6.48 4.10 -8.62
CA ASN A 211 -5.79 5.33 -8.25
C ASN A 211 -4.47 5.41 -9.00
N ALA A 212 -4.49 6.03 -10.17
CA ALA A 212 -3.31 6.12 -11.04
C ALA A 212 -2.18 6.95 -10.42
N ALA A 213 -2.49 7.92 -9.54
CA ALA A 213 -1.49 8.74 -8.85
C ALA A 213 -0.66 7.94 -7.83
N GLU A 214 -1.24 6.89 -7.26
CA GLU A 214 -0.58 5.97 -6.33
C GLU A 214 -0.13 4.66 -7.00
N GLY A 215 -0.36 4.51 -8.30
CA GLY A 215 -0.05 3.30 -9.06
C GLY A 215 -0.88 2.10 -8.61
N VAL A 216 -2.14 2.32 -8.26
CA VAL A 216 -3.04 1.28 -7.72
C VAL A 216 -4.09 0.91 -8.75
N LEU A 217 -4.16 -0.40 -9.05
CA LEU A 217 -5.28 -1.00 -9.78
C LEU A 217 -5.70 -2.29 -9.07
N HIS A 218 -6.90 -2.29 -8.52
CA HIS A 218 -7.51 -3.49 -7.97
C HIS A 218 -8.72 -3.89 -8.82
N LEU A 219 -8.81 -5.18 -9.14
CA LEU A 219 -9.94 -5.76 -9.86
C LEU A 219 -10.44 -6.99 -9.11
N LYS A 220 -11.75 -7.14 -8.98
CA LYS A 220 -12.42 -8.30 -8.39
C LYS A 220 -13.54 -8.80 -9.29
N CYS A 221 -13.68 -10.11 -9.39
CA CYS A 221 -14.87 -10.70 -9.97
C CYS A 221 -15.90 -10.98 -8.86
N PRO A 222 -17.14 -10.49 -8.96
CA PRO A 222 -18.18 -10.72 -7.95
C PRO A 222 -18.48 -12.20 -7.69
N SER A 223 -18.16 -13.07 -8.65
CA SER A 223 -18.42 -14.52 -8.53
C SER A 223 -17.17 -15.33 -8.18
N CYS A 224 -15.97 -14.93 -8.65
CA CYS A 224 -14.74 -15.69 -8.46
C CYS A 224 -13.95 -15.24 -7.24
N ASN A 225 -14.04 -13.96 -6.87
CA ASN A 225 -13.28 -13.34 -5.80
C ASN A 225 -14.23 -12.91 -4.66
N GLN A 226 -14.81 -13.87 -3.97
CA GLN A 226 -15.80 -13.60 -2.90
C GLN A 226 -15.15 -13.26 -1.56
N ALA A 227 -13.93 -13.74 -1.30
CA ALA A 227 -13.19 -13.38 -0.09
C ALA A 227 -12.66 -11.94 -0.19
N ASP A 228 -12.61 -11.23 0.93
CA ASP A 228 -12.22 -9.81 0.98
C ASP A 228 -10.81 -9.55 0.48
N ASP A 229 -9.90 -10.49 0.69
CA ASP A 229 -8.49 -10.46 0.27
C ASP A 229 -8.22 -11.14 -1.09
N SER A 230 -9.26 -11.65 -1.75
CA SER A 230 -9.16 -12.31 -3.04
C SER A 230 -9.34 -11.30 -4.17
N TYR A 231 -8.34 -11.20 -5.04
CA TYR A 231 -8.33 -10.27 -6.19
C TYR A 231 -8.11 -11.00 -7.49
N TYR A 232 -8.74 -10.51 -8.56
CA TYR A 232 -8.39 -10.84 -9.93
C TYR A 232 -7.06 -10.18 -10.34
N GLN A 233 -6.91 -8.90 -9.97
CA GLN A 233 -5.70 -8.10 -10.10
C GLN A 233 -5.50 -7.27 -8.85
N ASN A 234 -4.30 -7.29 -8.29
CA ASN A 234 -3.93 -6.50 -7.12
C ASN A 234 -2.55 -5.86 -7.37
N SER A 235 -2.54 -4.64 -7.90
CA SER A 235 -1.33 -3.88 -8.17
C SER A 235 -1.28 -2.65 -7.30
N ASN A 236 -0.14 -2.41 -6.68
CA ASN A 236 0.10 -1.25 -5.82
C ASN A 236 1.49 -0.69 -6.10
N GLY A 237 1.61 0.63 -6.11
CA GLY A 237 2.88 1.32 -6.26
C GLY A 237 3.51 1.23 -7.65
N LEU A 238 2.75 0.84 -8.67
CA LEU A 238 3.15 0.82 -10.07
C LEU A 238 2.79 2.17 -10.73
N VAL A 239 3.34 3.26 -10.18
CA VAL A 239 2.97 4.64 -10.58
C VAL A 239 3.35 4.92 -12.01
N GLU A 240 4.57 4.54 -12.42
CA GLU A 240 5.07 4.79 -13.78
C GLU A 240 4.29 3.98 -14.81
N GLU A 241 3.92 2.75 -14.48
CA GLU A 241 3.25 1.81 -15.37
C GLU A 241 1.79 2.20 -15.65
N VAL A 242 1.10 2.82 -14.69
CA VAL A 242 -0.29 3.26 -14.86
C VAL A 242 -0.43 4.77 -15.01
N ALA A 243 0.69 5.51 -15.12
CA ALA A 243 0.69 6.95 -15.27
C ALA A 243 -0.19 7.39 -16.46
N GLY A 244 -1.10 8.34 -16.19
CA GLY A 244 -2.00 8.86 -17.20
C GLY A 244 -3.14 7.93 -17.62
N ALA A 245 -3.30 6.76 -17.01
CA ALA A 245 -4.44 5.88 -17.27
C ALA A 245 -5.74 6.55 -16.80
N LYS A 246 -6.65 6.83 -17.75
CA LYS A 246 -7.95 7.50 -17.49
C LYS A 246 -9.08 6.52 -17.16
N GLY A 247 -8.80 5.22 -17.10
CA GLY A 247 -9.81 4.21 -16.81
C GLY A 247 -9.25 2.81 -16.72
N TYR A 248 -10.06 1.91 -16.22
CA TYR A 248 -9.68 0.53 -15.87
C TYR A 248 -9.07 -0.25 -17.06
N LYS A 249 -9.66 -0.12 -18.26
CA LYS A 249 -9.18 -0.84 -19.44
C LYS A 249 -7.78 -0.38 -19.85
N THR A 250 -7.52 0.93 -19.78
CA THR A 250 -6.21 1.50 -20.09
C THR A 250 -5.19 1.08 -19.04
N ALA A 251 -5.51 1.21 -17.74
CA ALA A 251 -4.63 0.78 -16.66
C ALA A 251 -4.29 -0.70 -16.74
N PHE A 252 -5.29 -1.56 -16.97
CA PHE A 252 -5.08 -3.00 -17.12
C PHE A 252 -4.21 -3.34 -18.32
N LYS A 253 -4.40 -2.63 -19.45
CA LYS A 253 -3.54 -2.80 -20.62
C LYS A 253 -2.10 -2.39 -20.34
N CYS A 254 -1.87 -1.24 -19.70
CA CYS A 254 -0.52 -0.80 -19.34
C CYS A 254 0.19 -1.83 -18.44
N LEU A 255 -0.51 -2.38 -17.45
CA LEU A 255 0.04 -3.43 -16.59
C LEU A 255 0.29 -4.74 -17.36
N ALA A 256 -0.56 -5.09 -18.32
CA ALA A 256 -0.34 -6.27 -19.16
C ALA A 256 0.90 -6.10 -20.05
N ASP A 257 1.03 -4.93 -20.70
CA ASP A 257 2.20 -4.60 -21.53
C ASP A 257 3.48 -4.63 -20.70
N TRP A 258 3.47 -3.99 -19.52
CA TRP A 258 4.60 -4.02 -18.59
C TRP A 258 4.94 -5.46 -18.14
N SER A 259 3.96 -6.27 -17.76
CA SER A 259 4.18 -7.65 -17.32
C SER A 259 4.80 -8.51 -18.41
N TYR A 260 4.39 -8.29 -19.65
CA TYR A 260 4.92 -9.01 -20.83
C TYR A 260 6.40 -8.73 -21.08
N GLU A 261 6.87 -7.53 -20.80
CA GLU A 261 8.28 -7.17 -20.93
C GLU A 261 9.09 -7.50 -19.68
N TYR A 262 8.55 -7.17 -18.51
CA TYR A 262 9.24 -7.27 -17.23
C TYR A 262 9.61 -8.70 -16.85
N TYR A 263 8.64 -9.63 -16.84
CA TYR A 263 8.87 -10.97 -16.35
C TYR A 263 9.72 -11.84 -17.29
N PRO A 264 9.41 -11.99 -18.59
CA PRO A 264 10.23 -12.80 -19.47
C PRO A 264 11.65 -12.24 -19.62
N THR A 265 11.80 -10.93 -19.72
CA THR A 265 13.12 -10.28 -19.82
C THR A 265 13.96 -10.52 -18.57
N GLY A 266 13.35 -10.37 -17.38
CA GLY A 266 14.01 -10.62 -16.11
C GLY A 266 14.45 -12.08 -15.96
N LEU A 267 13.60 -13.03 -16.33
CA LEU A 267 13.91 -14.46 -16.31
C LEU A 267 15.05 -14.83 -17.29
N LEU A 268 15.03 -14.25 -18.48
CA LEU A 268 16.08 -14.48 -19.50
C LEU A 268 17.44 -13.91 -19.07
N ARG A 269 17.46 -12.76 -18.40
CA ARG A 269 18.69 -12.11 -17.91
C ARG A 269 19.16 -12.67 -16.57
N GLY A 270 18.29 -13.36 -15.84
CA GLY A 270 18.51 -13.81 -14.46
C GLY A 270 18.41 -12.68 -13.44
N GLU A 271 18.10 -11.45 -13.87
CA GLU A 271 17.94 -10.28 -13.01
C GLU A 271 16.97 -9.26 -13.59
N THR A 272 16.33 -8.50 -12.72
CA THR A 272 15.49 -7.34 -13.05
C THR A 272 15.55 -6.32 -11.92
N TYR A 273 14.73 -5.29 -11.96
CA TYR A 273 14.67 -4.25 -10.93
C TYR A 273 13.42 -4.40 -10.04
N CYS A 274 13.55 -4.00 -8.81
CA CYS A 274 12.41 -3.84 -7.90
C CYS A 274 11.64 -2.57 -8.27
N THR A 275 10.35 -2.67 -8.52
CA THR A 275 9.49 -1.53 -8.88
C THR A 275 9.36 -0.47 -7.78
N TYR A 276 9.72 -0.80 -6.53
CA TYR A 276 9.64 0.12 -5.39
C TYR A 276 10.95 0.85 -5.09
N CYS A 277 12.07 0.14 -5.14
CA CYS A 277 13.34 0.69 -4.67
C CYS A 277 14.45 0.62 -5.72
N HIS A 278 14.12 0.16 -6.92
CA HIS A 278 15.01 0.03 -8.10
C HIS A 278 16.29 -0.80 -7.84
N GLN A 279 16.35 -1.53 -6.71
CA GLN A 279 17.44 -2.48 -6.47
C GLN A 279 17.26 -3.72 -7.34
N THR A 280 18.38 -4.34 -7.70
CA THR A 280 18.39 -5.59 -8.47
C THR A 280 17.68 -6.71 -7.70
N VAL A 281 16.81 -7.45 -8.39
CA VAL A 281 16.13 -8.65 -7.91
C VAL A 281 16.33 -9.80 -8.89
N HIS A 282 16.29 -11.02 -8.39
CA HIS A 282 16.47 -12.23 -9.21
C HIS A 282 15.14 -12.98 -9.29
N PRO A 283 14.42 -12.84 -10.43
CA PRO A 283 13.11 -13.48 -10.60
C PRO A 283 13.26 -14.99 -10.72
N GLN A 284 12.30 -15.72 -10.17
CA GLN A 284 12.25 -17.17 -10.20
C GLN A 284 10.86 -17.65 -10.60
N VAL A 285 10.80 -18.69 -11.43
CA VAL A 285 9.53 -19.35 -11.72
C VAL A 285 9.19 -20.30 -10.57
N ARG A 286 7.98 -20.15 -10.04
CA ARG A 286 7.40 -21.00 -8.99
C ARG A 286 6.07 -21.58 -9.44
N PHE A 287 5.62 -22.60 -8.76
CA PHE A 287 4.32 -23.24 -9.01
C PHE A 287 3.38 -23.01 -7.81
N SER A 288 2.18 -22.50 -8.08
CA SER A 288 1.12 -22.35 -7.09
C SER A 288 0.19 -23.55 -7.15
N THR A 289 0.11 -24.29 -6.04
CA THR A 289 -0.85 -25.40 -5.90
C THR A 289 -2.28 -24.90 -5.71
N VAL A 290 -2.47 -23.68 -5.23
CA VAL A 290 -3.78 -23.07 -5.03
C VAL A 290 -4.47 -22.76 -6.36
N ASN A 291 -3.73 -22.12 -7.27
CA ASN A 291 -4.25 -21.72 -8.58
C ASN A 291 -3.89 -22.71 -9.70
N ASN A 292 -3.11 -23.74 -9.39
CA ASN A 292 -2.58 -24.71 -10.34
C ASN A 292 -1.93 -24.05 -11.57
N THR A 293 -1.08 -23.01 -11.33
CA THR A 293 -0.42 -22.24 -12.36
C THR A 293 1.00 -21.89 -11.98
N HIS A 294 1.88 -21.71 -12.97
CA HIS A 294 3.22 -21.16 -12.75
C HIS A 294 3.15 -19.64 -12.68
N TYR A 295 4.02 -19.09 -11.86
CA TYR A 295 4.16 -17.63 -11.70
C TYR A 295 5.62 -17.25 -11.49
N VAL A 296 5.93 -16.01 -11.81
CA VAL A 296 7.24 -15.41 -11.51
C VAL A 296 7.15 -14.73 -10.15
N ASP A 297 8.15 -15.02 -9.32
CA ASP A 297 8.37 -14.37 -8.03
C ASP A 297 9.63 -13.49 -8.17
N ALA A 298 9.47 -12.18 -8.04
CA ALA A 298 10.54 -11.20 -8.04
C ALA A 298 10.53 -10.46 -6.69
N SER A 299 10.94 -11.16 -5.64
CA SER A 299 11.02 -10.65 -4.28
C SER A 299 12.27 -9.82 -4.06
N CYS A 300 12.14 -8.64 -3.48
CA CYS A 300 13.23 -7.75 -3.16
C CYS A 300 13.69 -7.90 -1.71
N SER A 301 14.92 -8.33 -1.49
CA SER A 301 15.50 -8.43 -0.15
C SER A 301 15.79 -7.07 0.50
N ALA A 302 15.92 -6.00 -0.29
CA ALA A 302 16.26 -4.67 0.22
C ALA A 302 15.06 -3.93 0.81
N CYS A 303 13.85 -4.06 0.24
CA CYS A 303 12.66 -3.37 0.72
C CYS A 303 11.49 -4.31 1.10
N GLY A 304 11.66 -5.63 0.91
CA GLY A 304 10.64 -6.62 1.23
C GLY A 304 9.44 -6.66 0.25
N SER A 305 9.43 -5.83 -0.81
CA SER A 305 8.36 -5.88 -1.79
C SER A 305 8.50 -7.10 -2.69
N THR A 306 7.37 -7.60 -3.16
CA THR A 306 7.33 -8.73 -4.09
C THR A 306 6.48 -8.38 -5.29
N ASN A 307 7.03 -8.52 -6.49
CA ASN A 307 6.27 -8.53 -7.72
C ASN A 307 6.08 -9.99 -8.16
N PHE A 308 4.84 -10.37 -8.39
CA PHE A 308 4.55 -11.68 -8.95
C PHE A 308 3.54 -11.56 -10.08
N GLY A 309 3.75 -12.34 -11.13
CA GLY A 309 2.86 -12.42 -12.27
C GLY A 309 2.71 -13.87 -12.73
N SER A 310 1.46 -14.31 -12.94
CA SER A 310 1.24 -15.65 -13.51
C SER A 310 1.76 -15.73 -14.94
N SER A 311 2.04 -16.93 -15.40
CA SER A 311 2.33 -17.23 -16.80
C SER A 311 1.30 -16.62 -17.75
N PHE A 312 0.04 -16.64 -17.33
CA PHE A 312 -1.08 -16.00 -18.02
C PHE A 312 -0.93 -14.46 -18.08
N ALA A 313 -0.68 -13.81 -16.93
CA ALA A 313 -0.51 -12.35 -16.87
C ALA A 313 0.68 -11.89 -17.73
N ALA A 314 1.77 -12.63 -17.72
CA ALA A 314 2.96 -12.35 -18.52
C ALA A 314 2.70 -12.39 -20.03
N MET A 315 1.61 -13.02 -20.49
CA MET A 315 1.28 -13.13 -21.91
C MET A 315 0.22 -12.15 -22.40
N LEU A 316 -0.57 -11.57 -21.50
CA LEU A 316 -1.67 -10.66 -21.86
C LEU A 316 -1.21 -9.43 -22.64
N GLY A 317 0.03 -8.94 -22.41
CA GLY A 317 0.63 -7.81 -23.12
C GLY A 317 1.17 -8.14 -24.49
N SER A 318 1.26 -9.43 -24.88
CA SER A 318 1.77 -9.77 -26.20
C SER A 318 0.92 -9.18 -27.31
N PRO A 319 1.52 -8.72 -28.44
CA PRO A 319 0.76 -8.13 -29.54
C PRO A 319 -0.34 -9.04 -30.08
N ALA A 320 -0.10 -10.37 -30.11
CA ALA A 320 -1.05 -11.34 -30.57
C ALA A 320 -2.23 -11.52 -29.60
N ALA A 321 -1.97 -11.59 -28.27
CA ALA A 321 -3.01 -11.65 -27.26
C ALA A 321 -3.87 -10.35 -27.25
N GLN A 322 -3.23 -9.19 -27.35
CA GLN A 322 -3.90 -7.92 -27.43
C GLN A 322 -4.82 -7.80 -28.66
N THR A 323 -4.39 -8.33 -29.81
CA THR A 323 -5.20 -8.39 -31.02
C THR A 323 -6.39 -9.31 -30.83
N PHE A 324 -6.14 -10.51 -30.32
CA PHE A 324 -7.20 -11.51 -30.03
C PHE A 324 -8.25 -10.96 -29.06
N LEU A 325 -7.83 -10.34 -27.94
CA LEU A 325 -8.71 -9.75 -26.92
C LEU A 325 -9.51 -8.55 -27.43
N ARG A 326 -8.99 -7.81 -28.39
CA ARG A 326 -9.70 -6.70 -29.03
C ARG A 326 -10.86 -7.21 -29.89
N GLU A 327 -10.61 -8.31 -30.64
CA GLU A 327 -11.62 -8.96 -31.47
C GLU A 327 -12.62 -9.79 -30.63
N ASN A 328 -12.13 -10.34 -29.49
CA ASN A 328 -12.89 -11.20 -28.60
C ASN A 328 -12.83 -10.65 -27.17
N PRO A 329 -13.61 -9.59 -26.84
CA PRO A 329 -13.50 -8.92 -25.54
C PRO A 329 -14.01 -9.76 -24.35
N ARG A 330 -14.73 -10.84 -24.61
CA ARG A 330 -15.24 -11.77 -23.62
C ARG A 330 -14.65 -13.15 -23.86
N VAL A 331 -13.65 -13.51 -23.06
CA VAL A 331 -12.93 -14.77 -23.17
C VAL A 331 -12.94 -15.55 -21.86
N LEU A 332 -12.73 -16.84 -21.94
CA LEU A 332 -12.48 -17.76 -20.84
C LEU A 332 -11.01 -18.21 -20.89
N SER A 333 -10.28 -18.03 -19.81
CA SER A 333 -8.94 -18.64 -19.68
C SER A 333 -9.08 -20.13 -19.36
N LEU A 334 -8.38 -20.96 -20.11
CA LEU A 334 -8.33 -22.38 -19.82
C LEU A 334 -7.25 -22.66 -18.77
N PRO A 335 -7.38 -23.77 -18.00
CA PRO A 335 -6.33 -24.18 -17.07
C PRO A 335 -4.99 -24.36 -17.79
N GLU A 336 -3.92 -23.86 -17.18
CA GLU A 336 -2.56 -24.05 -17.67
C GLU A 336 -2.23 -25.54 -17.76
N ARG A 337 -1.54 -25.93 -18.82
CA ARG A 337 -1.09 -27.31 -19.03
C ARG A 337 0.42 -27.37 -19.18
N SER A 338 1.07 -28.17 -18.34
CA SER A 338 2.48 -28.49 -18.53
C SER A 338 2.65 -29.46 -19.67
N LEU A 339 3.57 -29.17 -20.59
CA LEU A 339 4.00 -30.04 -21.68
C LEU A 339 5.39 -30.59 -21.35
N ALA A 340 5.65 -31.83 -21.69
CA ALA A 340 6.93 -32.46 -21.37
C ALA A 340 8.08 -31.72 -22.05
N GLU A 341 7.98 -31.50 -23.36
CA GLU A 341 9.01 -30.83 -24.15
C GLU A 341 8.41 -30.23 -25.43
N VAL A 342 8.85 -29.01 -25.77
CA VAL A 342 8.60 -28.38 -27.06
C VAL A 342 9.90 -27.68 -27.47
N ASP A 343 10.40 -27.98 -28.65
CA ASP A 343 11.66 -27.50 -29.21
C ASP A 343 12.87 -27.70 -28.24
N GLY A 344 12.89 -28.84 -27.51
CA GLY A 344 13.95 -29.18 -26.56
C GLY A 344 13.83 -28.55 -25.18
N LEU A 345 12.73 -27.87 -24.86
CA LEU A 345 12.50 -27.19 -23.60
C LEU A 345 11.21 -27.65 -22.92
N PRO A 346 11.22 -27.84 -21.58
CA PRO A 346 9.98 -27.97 -20.81
C PRO A 346 9.06 -26.79 -21.06
N ALA A 347 7.77 -27.00 -21.28
CA ALA A 347 6.90 -25.95 -21.76
C ALA A 347 5.55 -25.92 -21.05
N LEU A 348 4.88 -24.75 -21.16
CA LEU A 348 3.55 -24.47 -20.63
C LEU A 348 2.63 -24.09 -21.78
N LEU A 349 1.44 -24.68 -21.84
CA LEU A 349 0.39 -24.28 -22.76
C LEU A 349 -0.62 -23.39 -22.01
N ILE A 350 -0.82 -22.19 -22.51
CA ILE A 350 -1.81 -21.21 -22.05
C ILE A 350 -2.80 -20.99 -23.20
N ALA A 351 -4.08 -20.99 -22.88
CA ALA A 351 -5.11 -20.81 -23.91
C ALA A 351 -6.29 -19.95 -23.40
N PHE A 352 -6.89 -19.21 -24.34
CA PHE A 352 -8.15 -18.49 -24.18
C PHE A 352 -9.15 -18.95 -25.22
N GLU A 353 -10.41 -19.08 -24.82
CA GLU A 353 -11.51 -19.31 -25.73
C GLU A 353 -12.46 -18.11 -25.74
N SER A 354 -12.90 -17.71 -26.93
CA SER A 354 -13.96 -16.71 -27.06
C SER A 354 -15.27 -17.25 -26.52
N MET A 355 -15.98 -16.45 -25.73
CA MET A 355 -17.33 -16.78 -25.24
C MET A 355 -18.42 -16.43 -26.24
N THR A 356 -18.07 -15.80 -27.37
CA THR A 356 -19.01 -15.29 -28.38
C THR A 356 -18.78 -15.82 -29.78
N SER A 357 -17.69 -16.58 -29.98
CA SER A 357 -17.32 -17.20 -31.25
C SER A 357 -16.56 -18.49 -31.01
N SER A 358 -16.16 -19.21 -32.09
CA SER A 358 -15.30 -20.39 -32.02
C SER A 358 -13.81 -20.04 -31.91
N ALA A 359 -13.47 -18.76 -31.80
CA ALA A 359 -12.08 -18.33 -31.79
C ALA A 359 -11.32 -18.78 -30.53
N ARG A 360 -10.13 -19.26 -30.73
CA ARG A 360 -9.23 -19.74 -29.66
C ARG A 360 -7.83 -19.23 -29.88
N PHE A 361 -7.22 -18.76 -28.82
CA PHE A 361 -5.82 -18.33 -28.74
C PHE A 361 -5.04 -19.33 -27.91
N GLU A 362 -3.92 -19.79 -28.42
CA GLU A 362 -3.01 -20.69 -27.73
C GLU A 362 -1.58 -20.17 -27.81
N VAL A 363 -0.87 -20.21 -26.69
CA VAL A 363 0.54 -19.90 -26.63
C VAL A 363 1.27 -20.98 -25.84
N VAL A 364 2.40 -21.40 -26.36
CA VAL A 364 3.33 -22.31 -25.70
C VAL A 364 4.53 -21.50 -25.25
N LEU A 365 4.82 -21.54 -23.96
CA LEU A 365 5.93 -20.85 -23.33
C LEU A 365 6.99 -21.84 -22.86
N ALA A 366 8.25 -21.47 -22.95
CA ALA A 366 9.30 -22.15 -22.19
C ALA A 366 9.04 -21.98 -20.68
N LYS A 367 9.03 -23.07 -19.93
CA LYS A 367 8.63 -23.08 -18.52
C LYS A 367 9.51 -22.22 -17.63
N GLU A 368 10.82 -22.16 -17.89
CA GLU A 368 11.78 -21.47 -17.04
C GLU A 368 11.93 -19.98 -17.35
N THR A 369 11.60 -19.55 -18.57
CA THR A 369 11.85 -18.18 -19.03
C THR A 369 10.59 -17.45 -19.48
N PHE A 370 9.48 -18.15 -19.58
CA PHE A 370 8.22 -17.66 -20.17
C PHE A 370 8.38 -17.11 -21.60
N SER A 371 9.47 -17.44 -22.27
CA SER A 371 9.67 -17.09 -23.68
C SER A 371 8.67 -17.83 -24.56
N VAL A 372 8.12 -17.15 -25.55
CA VAL A 372 7.18 -17.74 -26.51
C VAL A 372 7.91 -18.72 -27.41
N LEU A 373 7.50 -19.98 -27.38
CA LEU A 373 7.97 -21.04 -28.29
C LEU A 373 7.04 -21.18 -29.51
N ARG A 374 5.73 -21.20 -29.24
CA ARG A 374 4.72 -21.34 -30.32
C ARG A 374 3.50 -20.47 -29.99
N LEU A 375 2.85 -20.02 -31.05
CA LEU A 375 1.62 -19.25 -30.94
C LEU A 375 0.65 -19.69 -32.05
N ALA A 376 -0.61 -19.94 -31.70
CA ALA A 376 -1.68 -20.26 -32.62
C ALA A 376 -2.93 -19.46 -32.31
N VAL A 377 -3.56 -18.94 -33.35
CA VAL A 377 -4.86 -18.28 -33.29
C VAL A 377 -5.79 -19.02 -34.26
N ASN A 378 -6.73 -19.78 -33.72
CA ASN A 378 -7.75 -20.45 -34.49
C ASN A 378 -9.01 -19.56 -34.49
N LYS A 379 -9.59 -19.34 -35.67
CA LYS A 379 -10.83 -18.53 -35.84
C LYS A 379 -12.07 -19.39 -35.86
#